data_85b7a5d5fd603b1d6709b40b481e01ae
#
_entry.id   85b7a5d5fd603b1d6709b40b481e01ae
#
_cell.length_a   1.000
_cell.length_b   1.000
_cell.length_c   1.000
_cell.angle_alpha   90.00
_cell.angle_beta   90.00
_cell.angle_gamma   90.00
#
_symmetry.space_group_name_H-M   'P 1'
#
loop_
_entity.id
_entity.type
_entity.pdbx_description
1 polymer ?
#
loop_
_entity_poly.entity_id
_entity_poly.type
_entity_poly.pdbx_seq_one_letter_code
_entity_poly.pdbx_strand_id
1 'polypeptide(L)'
;MLAFVGEVLRRHLREGDLAVRMGGEEFAVLLQGMHPSAAQAVAERLRCDLERLAAQGAGLPITASLGVALATPGIDFAALWSQADGALYRAKTLGRNRV
;
A
#
# COMPACT_ATOMS: atom_id res chain seq x y z
N MET A 1 6.89 13.71 -8.11
CA MET A 1 6.46 12.32 -7.94
C MET A 1 6.34 11.91 -6.48
N LEU A 2 7.42 12.04 -5.69
CA LEU A 2 7.37 11.66 -4.27
C LEU A 2 6.38 12.51 -3.48
N ALA A 3 6.30 13.79 -3.75
CA ALA A 3 5.33 14.67 -3.07
C ALA A 3 3.89 14.25 -3.37
N PHE A 4 3.62 13.85 -4.59
CA PHE A 4 2.32 13.37 -5.02
C PHE A 4 1.94 12.08 -4.27
N VAL A 5 2.86 11.13 -4.20
CA VAL A 5 2.63 9.86 -3.50
C VAL A 5 2.38 10.13 -2.01
N GLY A 6 3.18 10.99 -1.38
CA GLY A 6 2.99 11.34 0.01
C GLY A 6 1.63 11.95 0.29
N GLU A 7 1.13 12.78 -0.61
CA GLU A 7 -0.20 13.40 -0.47
C GLU A 7 -1.30 12.35 -0.52
N VAL A 8 -1.22 11.41 -1.46
CA VAL A 8 -2.20 10.33 -1.58
C VAL A 8 -2.17 9.46 -0.32
N LEU A 9 -0.97 9.11 0.15
CA LEU A 9 -0.84 8.29 1.37
C LEU A 9 -1.48 8.97 2.58
N ARG A 10 -1.28 10.27 2.74
CA ARG A 10 -1.88 11.01 3.86
C ARG A 10 -3.40 10.99 3.87
N ARG A 11 -4.03 10.89 2.70
CA ARG A 11 -5.49 10.85 2.58
C ARG A 11 -6.09 9.54 3.08
N HIS A 12 -5.32 8.45 3.02
CA HIS A 12 -5.84 7.12 3.29
C HIS A 12 -5.33 6.49 4.58
N LEU A 13 -4.18 6.94 5.08
CA LEU A 13 -3.56 6.32 6.25
C LEU A 13 -3.80 7.13 7.50
N ARG A 14 -4.05 6.42 8.61
CA ARG A 14 -4.26 7.00 9.92
C ARG A 14 -2.96 7.04 10.69
N GLU A 15 -2.95 7.78 11.80
CA GLU A 15 -1.83 7.72 12.72
C GLU A 15 -1.59 6.28 13.16
N GLY A 16 -0.34 5.84 13.13
CA GLY A 16 0.01 4.46 13.44
C GLY A 16 0.07 3.53 12.25
N ASP A 17 -0.56 3.91 11.13
CA ASP A 17 -0.41 3.17 9.87
C ASP A 17 0.90 3.60 9.20
N LEU A 18 1.48 2.69 8.43
CA LEU A 18 2.77 2.95 7.79
C LEU A 18 2.74 2.43 6.36
N ALA A 19 3.24 3.24 5.43
CA ALA A 19 3.47 2.81 4.06
C ALA A 19 4.93 3.05 3.71
N VAL A 20 5.58 2.06 3.14
CA VAL A 20 6.98 2.13 2.75
C VAL A 20 7.09 1.84 1.27
N ARG A 21 7.76 2.73 0.54
CA ARG A 21 8.05 2.51 -0.87
C ARG A 21 9.22 1.55 -0.98
N MET A 22 8.98 0.41 -1.61
CA MET A 22 9.98 -0.66 -1.72
C MET A 22 10.76 -0.56 -3.03
N GLY A 23 10.18 0.03 -4.04
CA GLY A 23 10.77 0.19 -5.36
C GLY A 23 9.97 1.23 -6.13
N GLY A 24 10.13 1.32 -7.45
CA GLY A 24 9.47 2.34 -8.24
C GLY A 24 7.97 2.45 -8.03
N GLU A 25 7.26 1.34 -8.14
CA GLU A 25 5.80 1.27 -8.05
C GLU A 25 5.36 0.25 -7.02
N GLU A 26 6.18 -0.03 -6.03
CA GLU A 26 5.97 -1.10 -5.07
C GLU A 26 5.92 -0.54 -3.65
N PHE A 27 4.86 -0.86 -2.91
CA PHE A 27 4.64 -0.35 -1.57
C PHE A 27 4.29 -1.48 -0.60
N ALA A 28 4.87 -1.43 0.58
CA ALA A 28 4.43 -2.25 1.71
C ALA A 28 3.59 -1.36 2.61
N VAL A 29 2.42 -1.85 2.99
CA VAL A 29 1.47 -1.09 3.80
C VAL A 29 1.18 -1.87 5.08
N LEU A 30 1.45 -1.23 6.22
CA LEU A 30 1.24 -1.83 7.53
C LEU A 30 0.09 -1.10 8.21
N LEU A 31 -1.00 -1.81 8.42
CA LEU A 31 -2.23 -1.26 8.99
C LEU A 31 -2.52 -1.88 10.35
N GLN A 32 -3.23 -1.17 11.19
CA GLN A 32 -3.59 -1.69 12.51
C GLN A 32 -5.01 -1.29 12.88
N GLY A 33 -5.59 -2.08 13.79
CA GLY A 33 -6.89 -1.75 14.36
C GLY A 33 -8.06 -1.93 13.43
N MET A 34 -7.97 -2.83 12.45
CA MET A 34 -9.09 -3.04 11.53
C MET A 34 -9.20 -4.50 11.10
N HIS A 35 -10.37 -4.86 10.62
CA HIS A 35 -10.62 -6.19 10.07
C HIS A 35 -9.86 -6.37 8.75
N PRO A 36 -9.42 -7.59 8.39
CA PRO A 36 -8.72 -7.82 7.13
C PRO A 36 -9.45 -7.33 5.88
N SER A 37 -10.77 -7.46 5.83
CA SER A 37 -11.54 -6.96 4.68
C SER A 37 -11.50 -5.43 4.59
N ALA A 38 -11.50 -4.74 5.73
CA ALA A 38 -11.38 -3.28 5.76
C ALA A 38 -9.98 -2.84 5.31
N ALA A 39 -8.95 -3.58 5.75
CA ALA A 39 -7.58 -3.30 5.34
C ALA A 39 -7.40 -3.46 3.83
N GLN A 40 -7.96 -4.52 3.26
CA GLN A 40 -7.93 -4.75 1.82
C GLN A 40 -8.62 -3.61 1.08
N ALA A 41 -9.75 -3.14 1.58
CA ALA A 41 -10.49 -2.03 0.97
C ALA A 41 -9.69 -0.72 1.02
N VAL A 42 -9.01 -0.45 2.14
CA VAL A 42 -8.16 0.74 2.27
C VAL A 42 -7.03 0.68 1.24
N ALA A 43 -6.35 -0.45 1.16
CA ALA A 43 -5.24 -0.64 0.23
C ALA A 43 -5.68 -0.51 -1.22
N GLU A 44 -6.84 -1.06 -1.56
CA GLU A 44 -7.37 -0.98 -2.93
C GLU A 44 -7.74 0.45 -3.30
N ARG A 45 -8.33 1.22 -2.37
CA ARG A 45 -8.60 2.63 -2.61
C ARG A 45 -7.32 3.43 -2.80
N LEU A 46 -6.30 3.12 -2.02
CA LEU A 46 -4.99 3.77 -2.15
C LEU A 46 -4.39 3.49 -3.53
N ARG A 47 -4.42 2.23 -3.97
CA ARG A 47 -3.94 1.86 -5.29
C ARG A 47 -4.67 2.59 -6.40
N CYS A 48 -6.00 2.60 -6.34
CA CYS A 48 -6.83 3.25 -7.35
C CYS A 48 -6.57 4.76 -7.40
N ASP A 49 -6.42 5.40 -6.25
CA ASP A 49 -6.17 6.83 -6.21
C ASP A 49 -4.78 7.19 -6.73
N LEU A 50 -3.77 6.37 -6.46
CA LEU A 50 -2.44 6.57 -7.02
C LEU A 50 -2.50 6.54 -8.56
N GLU A 51 -3.20 5.56 -9.11
CA GLU A 51 -3.34 5.43 -10.56
C GLU A 51 -4.13 6.59 -11.16
N ARG A 52 -5.29 6.91 -10.57
CA ARG A 52 -6.20 7.93 -11.11
C ARG A 52 -5.60 9.34 -11.02
N LEU A 53 -5.07 9.69 -9.85
CA LEU A 53 -4.56 11.04 -9.63
C LEU A 53 -3.26 11.28 -10.37
N ALA A 54 -2.43 10.27 -10.54
CA ALA A 54 -1.21 10.39 -11.34
C ALA A 54 -1.54 10.65 -12.80
N ALA A 55 -2.53 9.96 -13.35
CA ALA A 55 -2.96 10.18 -14.72
C ALA A 55 -3.49 11.59 -14.94
N GLN A 56 -4.23 12.12 -13.95
CA GLN A 56 -4.79 13.48 -14.03
C GLN A 56 -3.74 14.56 -13.81
N GLY A 57 -2.89 14.37 -12.81
CA GLY A 57 -1.95 15.43 -12.40
C GLY A 57 -0.65 15.44 -13.17
N ALA A 58 -0.06 14.27 -13.40
CA ALA A 58 1.24 14.15 -14.07
C ALA A 58 1.12 13.83 -15.55
N GLY A 59 -0.05 13.41 -16.01
CA GLY A 59 -0.26 12.99 -17.39
C GLY A 59 0.43 11.68 -17.74
N LEU A 60 0.90 10.93 -16.74
CA LEU A 60 1.61 9.68 -16.94
C LEU A 60 0.85 8.54 -16.26
N PRO A 61 0.73 7.38 -16.89
CA PRO A 61 0.13 6.22 -16.24
C PRO A 61 1.07 5.71 -15.16
N ILE A 62 0.65 5.85 -13.91
CA ILE A 62 1.38 5.32 -12.76
C ILE A 62 0.48 4.30 -12.08
N THR A 63 0.99 3.10 -11.91
CA THR A 63 0.30 2.04 -11.19
C THR A 63 1.10 1.67 -9.94
N ALA A 64 0.47 0.96 -9.03
CA ALA A 64 1.11 0.55 -7.79
C ALA A 64 0.75 -0.88 -7.45
N SER A 65 1.75 -1.63 -7.01
CA SER A 65 1.55 -2.94 -6.40
C SER A 65 1.73 -2.79 -4.90
N LEU A 66 0.79 -3.28 -4.12
CA LEU A 66 0.78 -3.11 -2.67
C LEU A 66 0.77 -4.46 -1.97
N GLY A 67 1.65 -4.61 -1.00
CA GLY A 67 1.60 -5.70 -0.05
C GLY A 67 1.11 -5.17 1.28
N VAL A 68 0.07 -5.77 1.82
CA VAL A 68 -0.61 -5.32 3.04
C VAL A 68 -0.40 -6.31 4.15
N ALA A 69 -0.09 -5.81 5.34
CA ALA A 69 -0.05 -6.61 6.55
C ALA A 69 -0.81 -5.89 7.65
N LEU A 70 -1.45 -6.67 8.52
CA LEU A 70 -2.20 -6.17 9.65
C LEU A 70 -1.41 -6.39 10.93
N ALA A 71 -1.18 -5.32 11.67
CA ALA A 71 -0.59 -5.39 12.98
C ALA A 71 -1.63 -5.91 13.96
N THR A 72 -1.32 -7.02 14.62
CA THR A 72 -2.16 -7.60 15.66
C THR A 72 -1.41 -7.53 16.99
N PRO A 73 -2.12 -7.56 18.14
CA PRO A 73 -1.45 -7.54 19.43
C PRO A 73 -0.45 -8.69 19.52
N GLY A 74 0.78 -8.37 19.93
CA GLY A 74 1.82 -9.37 20.14
C GLY A 74 2.65 -9.73 18.92
N ILE A 75 2.30 -9.23 17.74
CA ILE A 75 3.14 -9.48 16.54
C ILE A 75 4.39 -8.59 16.62
N ASP A 76 5.56 -9.15 16.30
CA ASP A 76 6.76 -8.31 16.20
C ASP A 76 6.88 -7.69 14.81
N PHE A 77 7.71 -6.66 14.71
CA PHE A 77 7.88 -5.92 13.47
C PHE A 77 8.42 -6.78 12.34
N ALA A 78 9.35 -7.70 12.64
CA ALA A 78 9.94 -8.56 11.62
C ALA A 78 8.88 -9.47 10.98
N ALA A 79 7.98 -10.03 11.79
CA ALA A 79 6.89 -10.87 11.29
C ALA A 79 5.90 -10.05 10.45
N LEU A 80 5.57 -8.83 10.92
CA LEU A 80 4.67 -7.93 10.20
C LEU A 80 5.25 -7.54 8.85
N TRP A 81 6.52 -7.19 8.83
CA TRP A 81 7.22 -6.83 7.60
C TRP A 81 7.25 -7.99 6.62
N SER A 82 7.53 -9.20 7.11
CA SER A 82 7.55 -10.41 6.28
C SER A 82 6.20 -10.68 5.63
N GLN A 83 5.09 -10.45 6.36
CA GLN A 83 3.75 -10.59 5.79
C GLN A 83 3.52 -9.61 4.65
N ALA A 84 3.89 -8.35 4.85
CA ALA A 84 3.73 -7.31 3.83
C ALA A 84 4.59 -7.61 2.60
N ASP A 85 5.82 -8.02 2.81
CA ASP A 85 6.75 -8.35 1.73
C ASP A 85 6.24 -9.54 0.91
N GLY A 86 5.76 -10.58 1.58
CA GLY A 86 5.19 -11.75 0.91
C GLY A 86 3.92 -11.41 0.11
N ALA A 87 3.07 -10.56 0.67
CA ALA A 87 1.87 -10.09 -0.01
C ALA A 87 2.22 -9.26 -1.25
N LEU A 88 3.22 -8.40 -1.14
CA LEU A 88 3.71 -7.61 -2.27
C LEU A 88 4.26 -8.52 -3.38
N TYR A 89 5.02 -9.53 -3.02
CA TYR A 89 5.54 -10.51 -3.97
C TYR A 89 4.40 -11.16 -4.74
N ARG A 90 3.33 -11.56 -4.04
CA ARG A 90 2.16 -12.16 -4.71
C ARG A 90 1.47 -11.19 -5.65
N ALA A 91 1.32 -9.93 -5.25
CA ALA A 91 0.72 -8.91 -6.11
C ALA A 91 1.52 -8.72 -7.40
N LYS A 92 2.84 -8.70 -7.30
CA LYS A 92 3.73 -8.58 -8.46
C LYS A 92 3.65 -9.81 -9.36
N THR A 93 3.63 -11.00 -8.76
CA THR A 93 3.57 -12.26 -9.49
C THR A 93 2.24 -12.41 -10.23
N LEU A 94 1.15 -11.93 -9.65
CA LEU A 94 -0.19 -12.05 -10.22
C LEU A 94 -0.50 -10.98 -11.27
N GLY A 95 0.43 -10.11 -11.60
CA GLY A 95 0.26 -9.18 -12.71
C GLY A 95 0.49 -7.72 -12.37
N ARG A 96 0.96 -7.40 -11.16
CA ARG A 96 1.22 -6.03 -10.72
C ARG A 96 -0.05 -5.18 -10.68
N ASN A 97 0.04 -3.91 -10.33
CA ASN A 97 -1.10 -2.99 -10.21
C ASN A 97 -2.25 -3.62 -9.45
N ARG A 98 -1.98 -4.11 -8.26
CA ARG A 98 -2.95 -4.78 -7.40
C ARG A 98 -2.44 -4.87 -5.96
N VAL A 99 -3.36 -5.19 -5.12
CA VAL A 99 -3.05 -5.43 -3.70
C VAL A 99 -2.76 -6.89 -3.47
#